data_bb1d0a478e6b6b18cb228c08bcc5d7a0
#
_entry.id   bb1d0a478e6b6b18cb228c08bcc5d7a0
#
_cell.length_a   1.000
_cell.length_b   1.000
_cell.length_c   1.000
_cell.angle_alpha   90.00
_cell.angle_beta   90.00
_cell.angle_gamma   90.00
#
_symmetry.space_group_name_H-M   'P 1'
#
loop_
_entity.id
_entity.type
_entity.pdbx_description
1 polymer ?
#
loop_
_entity_poly.entity_id
_entity_poly.type
_entity_poly.pdbx_seq_one_letter_code
_entity_poly.pdbx_strand_id
1 'polypeptide(L)'
;MIIGIVLMCLLSKRDEKRDNASTHSSFGAMLKYIVAPLKDRRMILLIPLIAYSGLQQAFVWAVFTKSIVTPVLGISGVGGAMAIYGASDVVCSLVAGRFTSGLHSATFIVSVGAIVQAVVLFWLLLFYSPVEGLLGAAIPLFIGALWGVGDGVLNTQLSALLGLLFEDVKEAAFAQLKVWQSGAIAVIFFLSPSITLQAMLILMAASLVVSFGLFLLLTLVVEKPSSIRA
;
A
#
# COMPACT_ATOMS: atom_id res chain seq x y z
N MET A 1 18.26 -13.10 -6.06
CA MET A 1 18.27 -12.67 -7.48
C MET A 1 18.35 -13.85 -8.45
N ILE A 2 19.34 -14.74 -8.38
CA ILE A 2 19.53 -15.86 -9.33
C ILE A 2 18.28 -16.76 -9.43
N ILE A 3 17.67 -17.15 -8.31
CA ILE A 3 16.45 -17.98 -8.27
C ILE A 3 15.28 -17.28 -8.99
N GLY A 4 15.12 -15.96 -8.80
CA GLY A 4 14.08 -15.18 -9.49
C GLY A 4 14.28 -15.15 -11.01
N ILE A 5 15.51 -15.00 -11.47
CA ILE A 5 15.85 -15.03 -12.90
C ILE A 5 15.56 -16.41 -13.50
N VAL A 6 15.95 -17.49 -12.81
CA VAL A 6 15.69 -18.87 -13.25
C VAL A 6 14.18 -19.14 -13.33
N LEU A 7 13.39 -18.72 -12.32
CA LEU A 7 11.93 -18.84 -12.33
C LEU A 7 11.29 -18.04 -13.47
N MET A 8 11.77 -16.81 -13.74
CA MET A 8 11.32 -16.00 -14.86
C MET A 8 11.63 -16.66 -16.21
N CYS A 9 12.81 -17.23 -16.39
CA CYS A 9 13.17 -17.97 -17.60
C CYS A 9 12.31 -19.22 -17.80
N LEU A 10 11.93 -19.91 -16.73
CA LEU A 10 11.03 -21.07 -16.78
C LEU A 10 9.59 -20.68 -17.12
N LEU A 11 9.11 -19.53 -16.62
CA LEU A 11 7.80 -18.97 -16.98
C LEU A 11 7.75 -18.49 -18.43
N SER A 12 8.77 -17.76 -18.89
CA SER A 12 8.88 -17.28 -20.27
C SER A 12 8.73 -18.41 -21.31
N LYS A 13 9.29 -19.58 -21.02
CA LYS A 13 9.23 -20.73 -21.91
C LYS A 13 7.81 -21.34 -22.03
N ARG A 14 6.92 -21.02 -21.09
CA ARG A 14 5.52 -21.51 -21.07
C ARG A 14 4.59 -20.55 -21.84
N ASP A 15 4.90 -19.28 -21.89
CA ASP A 15 4.11 -18.26 -22.57
C ASP A 15 4.36 -18.22 -24.08
N GLU A 16 5.57 -18.59 -24.55
CA GLU A 16 5.91 -18.65 -25.99
C GLU A 16 4.98 -19.57 -26.80
N LYS A 17 4.31 -20.54 -26.16
CA LYS A 17 3.29 -21.40 -26.80
C LYS A 17 1.90 -20.75 -26.90
N ARG A 18 1.66 -19.64 -26.17
CA ARG A 18 0.35 -18.96 -26.14
C ARG A 18 0.31 -17.71 -27.02
N ASP A 19 1.46 -17.10 -27.29
CA ASP A 19 1.59 -15.79 -27.95
C ASP A 19 1.60 -15.85 -29.49
N ASN A 20 1.59 -17.02 -30.12
CA ASN A 20 1.43 -17.13 -31.58
C ASN A 20 0.01 -16.76 -32.08
N ALA A 21 -0.89 -16.30 -31.19
CA ALA A 21 -2.24 -15.87 -31.52
C ALA A 21 -2.57 -14.42 -31.19
N SER A 22 -1.66 -13.64 -30.57
CA SER A 22 -1.92 -12.24 -30.22
C SER A 22 -1.14 -11.29 -31.12
N THR A 23 -1.77 -10.94 -32.20
CA THR A 23 -1.61 -9.78 -33.07
C THR A 23 -0.96 -8.58 -32.36
N HIS A 24 -0.06 -7.89 -33.05
CA HIS A 24 0.45 -6.55 -32.78
C HIS A 24 -0.63 -5.60 -32.23
N SER A 25 -0.86 -5.59 -30.92
CA SER A 25 -1.65 -4.52 -30.33
C SER A 25 -0.78 -3.26 -30.37
N SER A 26 -1.19 -2.27 -31.15
CA SER A 26 -0.53 -0.96 -31.24
C SER A 26 -0.33 -0.44 -29.81
N PHE A 27 0.86 0.10 -29.49
CA PHE A 27 1.17 0.73 -28.20
C PHE A 27 0.05 1.69 -27.74
N GLY A 28 -0.59 2.40 -28.70
CA GLY A 28 -1.74 3.25 -28.41
C GLY A 28 -2.99 2.49 -27.95
N ALA A 29 -3.24 1.28 -28.43
CA ALA A 29 -4.34 0.44 -27.97
C ALA A 29 -4.09 -0.08 -26.56
N MET A 30 -2.86 -0.48 -26.25
CA MET A 30 -2.43 -0.90 -24.91
C MET A 30 -2.55 0.26 -23.91
N LEU A 31 -2.11 1.47 -24.27
CA LEU A 31 -2.24 2.65 -23.43
C LEU A 31 -3.72 2.99 -23.15
N LYS A 32 -4.56 2.92 -24.19
CA LYS A 32 -6.00 3.14 -24.07
C LYS A 32 -6.67 2.11 -23.14
N TYR A 33 -6.24 0.85 -23.20
CA TYR A 33 -6.72 -0.20 -22.31
C TYR A 33 -6.34 0.06 -20.84
N ILE A 34 -5.07 0.44 -20.58
CA ILE A 34 -4.58 0.74 -19.24
C ILE A 34 -5.31 1.97 -18.63
N VAL A 35 -5.65 2.97 -19.46
CA VAL A 35 -6.34 4.19 -19.00
C VAL A 35 -7.85 3.97 -18.85
N ALA A 36 -8.43 2.94 -19.43
CA ALA A 36 -9.87 2.68 -19.39
C ALA A 36 -10.48 2.68 -17.97
N PRO A 37 -9.87 2.06 -16.93
CA PRO A 37 -10.42 2.07 -15.56
C PRO A 37 -10.55 3.45 -14.94
N LEU A 38 -9.77 4.46 -15.40
CA LEU A 38 -9.86 5.84 -14.88
C LEU A 38 -11.21 6.52 -15.20
N LYS A 39 -11.99 5.98 -16.12
CA LYS A 39 -13.34 6.47 -16.41
C LYS A 39 -14.38 5.96 -15.42
N ASP A 40 -14.06 4.90 -14.68
CA ASP A 40 -14.96 4.34 -13.68
C ASP A 40 -14.84 5.13 -12.36
N ARG A 41 -16.00 5.55 -11.82
CA ARG A 41 -16.08 6.25 -10.53
C ARG A 41 -15.48 5.43 -9.39
N ARG A 42 -15.54 4.11 -9.45
CA ARG A 42 -14.95 3.20 -8.46
C ARG A 42 -13.44 3.36 -8.40
N MET A 43 -12.79 3.43 -9.56
CA MET A 43 -11.33 3.64 -9.64
C MET A 43 -10.95 5.01 -9.08
N ILE A 44 -11.67 6.07 -9.46
CA ILE A 44 -11.37 7.44 -8.99
C ILE A 44 -11.45 7.52 -7.47
N LEU A 45 -12.42 6.84 -6.84
CA LEU A 45 -12.58 6.80 -5.39
C LEU A 45 -11.51 5.94 -4.69
N LEU A 46 -10.92 4.95 -5.40
CA LEU A 46 -9.83 4.12 -4.88
C LEU A 46 -8.45 4.77 -5.03
N ILE A 47 -8.24 5.64 -6.02
CA ILE A 47 -6.94 6.29 -6.28
C ILE A 47 -6.33 6.91 -5.02
N PRO A 48 -7.04 7.69 -4.19
CA PRO A 48 -6.47 8.26 -2.97
C PRO A 48 -5.98 7.19 -1.98
N LEU A 49 -6.69 6.07 -1.87
CA LEU A 49 -6.25 4.97 -1.00
C LEU A 49 -5.00 4.26 -1.56
N ILE A 50 -4.94 4.09 -2.88
CA ILE A 50 -3.77 3.57 -3.58
C ILE A 50 -2.56 4.51 -3.39
N ALA A 51 -2.75 5.81 -3.58
CA ALA A 51 -1.71 6.80 -3.38
C ALA A 51 -1.23 6.84 -1.92
N TYR A 52 -2.16 6.69 -0.96
CA TYR A 52 -1.84 6.60 0.46
C TYR A 52 -0.98 5.37 0.76
N SER A 53 -1.24 4.21 0.14
CA SER A 53 -0.37 3.04 0.33
C SER A 53 1.06 3.29 -0.15
N GLY A 54 1.24 4.00 -1.26
CA GLY A 54 2.57 4.43 -1.73
C GLY A 54 3.23 5.44 -0.80
N LEU A 55 2.47 6.43 -0.31
CA LEU A 55 2.91 7.41 0.67
C LEU A 55 3.44 6.74 1.95
N GLN A 56 2.70 5.74 2.44
CA GLN A 56 3.04 4.96 3.61
C GLN A 56 4.35 4.20 3.45
N GLN A 57 4.54 3.50 2.33
CA GLN A 57 5.78 2.79 2.03
C GLN A 57 6.97 3.75 1.94
N ALA A 58 6.81 4.86 1.23
CA ALA A 58 7.85 5.88 1.11
C ALA A 58 8.21 6.50 2.47
N PHE A 59 7.21 6.73 3.34
CA PHE A 59 7.47 7.18 4.71
C PHE A 59 8.39 6.22 5.46
N VAL A 60 8.07 4.92 5.45
CA VAL A 60 8.87 3.92 6.15
C VAL A 60 10.30 3.86 5.59
N TRP A 61 10.45 3.82 4.29
CA TRP A 61 11.74 3.61 3.65
C TRP A 61 12.66 4.84 3.69
N ALA A 62 12.10 6.05 3.71
CA ALA A 62 12.88 7.28 3.68
C ALA A 62 12.86 8.04 5.02
N VAL A 63 11.69 8.40 5.51
CA VAL A 63 11.55 9.33 6.64
C VAL A 63 11.66 8.63 7.99
N PHE A 64 10.99 7.49 8.18
CA PHE A 64 11.05 6.71 9.42
C PHE A 64 12.46 6.19 9.70
N THR A 65 13.12 5.62 8.70
CA THR A 65 14.50 5.12 8.86
C THR A 65 15.45 6.27 9.19
N LYS A 66 15.34 7.41 8.51
CA LYS A 66 16.21 8.59 8.70
C LYS A 66 15.97 9.26 10.04
N SER A 67 14.69 9.51 10.41
CA SER A 67 14.33 10.42 11.49
C SER A 67 14.01 9.72 12.80
N ILE A 68 13.70 8.43 12.79
CA ILE A 68 13.30 7.68 13.98
C ILE A 68 14.29 6.54 14.28
N VAL A 69 14.60 5.70 13.27
CA VAL A 69 15.45 4.52 13.49
C VAL A 69 16.91 4.90 13.64
N THR A 70 17.45 5.67 12.71
CA THR A 70 18.89 6.01 12.67
C THR A 70 19.37 6.79 13.89
N PRO A 71 18.62 7.79 14.43
CA PRO A 71 19.05 8.52 15.63
C PRO A 71 19.13 7.64 16.88
N VAL A 72 18.32 6.60 16.97
CA VAL A 72 18.21 5.76 18.18
C VAL A 72 19.04 4.47 18.07
N LEU A 73 18.97 3.79 16.92
CA LEU A 73 19.61 2.47 16.72
C LEU A 73 20.89 2.54 15.88
N GLY A 74 21.22 3.71 15.35
CA GLY A 74 22.31 3.87 14.40
C GLY A 74 22.00 3.27 13.03
N ILE A 75 22.93 3.43 12.09
CA ILE A 75 22.79 2.90 10.71
C ILE A 75 22.72 1.37 10.72
N SER A 76 23.47 0.71 11.62
CA SER A 76 23.46 -0.75 11.77
C SER A 76 22.11 -1.33 12.21
N GLY A 77 21.31 -0.55 12.95
CA GLY A 77 19.97 -0.96 13.41
C GLY A 77 18.86 -0.85 12.35
N VAL A 78 19.09 -0.12 11.27
CA VAL A 78 18.10 0.06 10.20
C VAL A 78 17.70 -1.28 9.59
N GLY A 79 18.66 -2.17 9.32
CA GLY A 79 18.38 -3.51 8.80
C GLY A 79 17.46 -4.33 9.70
N GLY A 80 17.67 -4.28 11.01
CA GLY A 80 16.83 -4.96 12.01
C GLY A 80 15.41 -4.40 12.06
N ALA A 81 15.26 -3.07 12.05
CA ALA A 81 13.97 -2.41 12.04
C ALA A 81 13.16 -2.75 10.77
N MET A 82 13.82 -2.75 9.61
CA MET A 82 13.19 -3.11 8.34
C MET A 82 12.84 -4.60 8.26
N ALA A 83 13.63 -5.48 8.89
CA ALA A 83 13.31 -6.90 8.99
C ALA A 83 12.05 -7.14 9.83
N ILE A 84 11.90 -6.45 10.95
CA ILE A 84 10.70 -6.53 11.80
C ILE A 84 9.49 -5.97 11.08
N TYR A 85 9.61 -4.81 10.42
CA TYR A 85 8.57 -4.25 9.57
C TYR A 85 8.12 -5.26 8.50
N GLY A 86 9.04 -5.83 7.73
CA GLY A 86 8.73 -6.79 6.68
C GLY A 86 8.15 -8.11 7.20
N ALA A 87 8.62 -8.62 8.36
CA ALA A 87 8.06 -9.80 8.99
C ALA A 87 6.61 -9.57 9.42
N SER A 88 6.32 -8.42 10.02
CA SER A 88 4.96 -8.02 10.43
C SER A 88 4.04 -7.85 9.22
N ASP A 89 4.53 -7.25 8.14
CA ASP A 89 3.82 -7.11 6.87
C ASP A 89 3.43 -8.48 6.30
N VAL A 90 4.37 -9.42 6.19
CA VAL A 90 4.11 -10.78 5.69
C VAL A 90 3.07 -11.50 6.52
N VAL A 91 3.21 -11.51 7.85
CA VAL A 91 2.26 -12.19 8.75
C VAL A 91 0.86 -11.59 8.60
N CYS A 92 0.75 -10.26 8.61
CA CYS A 92 -0.55 -9.59 8.50
C CYS A 92 -1.16 -9.71 7.11
N SER A 93 -0.37 -9.71 6.05
CA SER A 93 -0.85 -9.97 4.69
C SER A 93 -1.46 -11.36 4.57
N LEU A 94 -0.82 -12.39 5.13
CA LEU A 94 -1.34 -13.77 5.14
C LEU A 94 -2.65 -13.87 5.93
N VAL A 95 -2.70 -13.28 7.13
CA VAL A 95 -3.89 -13.27 7.97
C VAL A 95 -5.03 -12.49 7.29
N ALA A 96 -4.78 -11.27 6.83
CA ALA A 96 -5.77 -10.45 6.15
C ALA A 96 -6.31 -11.13 4.89
N GLY A 97 -5.44 -11.72 4.07
CA GLY A 97 -5.83 -12.48 2.88
C GLY A 97 -6.71 -13.69 3.19
N ARG A 98 -6.41 -14.40 4.29
CA ARG A 98 -7.20 -15.57 4.72
C ARG A 98 -8.63 -15.21 5.14
N PHE A 99 -8.83 -14.04 5.73
CA PHE A 99 -10.15 -13.59 6.21
C PHE A 99 -10.91 -12.75 5.18
N THR A 100 -10.34 -12.45 4.03
CA THR A 100 -11.01 -11.72 2.96
C THR A 100 -11.93 -12.67 2.19
N SER A 101 -13.23 -12.55 2.38
CA SER A 101 -14.26 -13.37 1.72
C SER A 101 -15.16 -12.57 0.77
N GLY A 102 -14.95 -11.26 0.64
CA GLY A 102 -15.72 -10.37 -0.22
C GLY A 102 -15.59 -8.91 0.18
N LEU A 103 -16.38 -8.04 -0.44
CA LEU A 103 -16.31 -6.60 -0.24
C LEU A 103 -16.55 -6.17 1.22
N HIS A 104 -17.52 -6.79 1.90
CA HIS A 104 -17.84 -6.46 3.29
C HIS A 104 -16.67 -6.78 4.26
N SER A 105 -16.06 -7.97 4.11
CA SER A 105 -14.90 -8.36 4.93
C SER A 105 -13.69 -7.47 4.62
N ALA A 106 -13.45 -7.18 3.33
CA ALA A 106 -12.38 -6.26 2.93
C ALA A 106 -12.56 -4.86 3.54
N THR A 107 -13.79 -4.31 3.53
CA THR A 107 -14.11 -3.02 4.14
C THR A 107 -13.84 -3.03 5.64
N PHE A 108 -14.26 -4.09 6.35
CA PHE A 108 -14.02 -4.22 7.78
C PHE A 108 -12.51 -4.29 8.09
N ILE A 109 -11.75 -5.11 7.37
CA ILE A 109 -10.32 -5.28 7.58
C ILE A 109 -9.56 -3.98 7.30
N VAL A 110 -9.89 -3.27 6.21
CA VAL A 110 -9.30 -1.95 5.91
C VAL A 110 -9.62 -0.94 7.02
N SER A 111 -10.84 -0.95 7.54
CA SER A 111 -11.23 -0.04 8.62
C SER A 111 -10.43 -0.27 9.90
N VAL A 112 -10.23 -1.54 10.29
CA VAL A 112 -9.38 -1.88 11.44
C VAL A 112 -7.93 -1.44 11.19
N GLY A 113 -7.38 -1.71 10.00
CA GLY A 113 -6.04 -1.26 9.62
C GLY A 113 -5.88 0.26 9.66
N ALA A 114 -6.87 1.00 9.15
CA ALA A 114 -6.86 2.46 9.17
C ALA A 114 -6.91 3.03 10.60
N ILE A 115 -7.68 2.42 11.50
CA ILE A 115 -7.73 2.82 12.92
C ILE A 115 -6.37 2.59 13.58
N VAL A 116 -5.76 1.42 13.39
CA VAL A 116 -4.42 1.12 13.94
C VAL A 116 -3.40 2.15 13.44
N GLN A 117 -3.41 2.45 12.15
CA GLN A 117 -2.52 3.45 11.59
C GLN A 117 -2.78 4.87 12.09
N ALA A 118 -4.05 5.26 12.22
CA ALA A 118 -4.40 6.55 12.80
C ALA A 118 -3.85 6.69 14.22
N VAL A 119 -4.01 5.64 15.07
CA VAL A 119 -3.48 5.64 16.43
C VAL A 119 -1.97 5.80 16.44
N VAL A 120 -1.24 5.07 15.59
CA VAL A 120 0.23 5.18 15.50
C VAL A 120 0.65 6.57 15.02
N LEU A 121 -0.02 7.12 13.99
CA LEU A 121 0.26 8.46 13.49
C LEU A 121 0.03 9.55 14.53
N PHE A 122 -1.11 9.50 15.23
CA PHE A 122 -1.42 10.45 16.31
C PHE A 122 -0.44 10.34 17.47
N TRP A 123 -0.07 9.11 17.83
CA TRP A 123 0.93 8.89 18.87
C TRP A 123 2.28 9.47 18.47
N LEU A 124 2.74 9.24 17.25
CA LEU A 124 3.97 9.83 16.73
C LEU A 124 3.92 11.36 16.68
N LEU A 125 2.77 11.92 16.28
CA LEU A 125 2.63 13.36 16.12
C LEU A 125 2.62 14.10 17.45
N LEU A 126 1.99 13.52 18.49
CA LEU A 126 1.73 14.20 19.76
C LEU A 126 2.77 13.86 20.84
N PHE A 127 3.29 12.63 20.85
CA PHE A 127 4.06 12.12 21.98
C PHE A 127 5.48 11.68 21.62
N TYR A 128 5.83 11.63 20.31
CA TYR A 128 7.15 11.18 19.96
C TYR A 128 8.22 12.20 20.37
N SER A 129 9.04 11.81 21.34
CA SER A 129 10.33 12.41 21.67
C SER A 129 11.39 11.31 21.68
N PRO A 130 12.60 11.56 21.17
CA PRO A 130 13.68 10.57 21.23
C PRO A 130 14.00 10.29 22.71
N VAL A 131 13.83 9.03 23.11
CA VAL A 131 14.12 8.56 24.48
C VAL A 131 15.41 7.74 24.41
N GLU A 132 16.34 8.03 25.30
CA GLU A 132 17.59 7.29 25.42
C GLU A 132 17.41 6.00 26.23
N GLY A 133 18.26 5.00 25.96
CA GLY A 133 18.29 3.73 26.70
C GLY A 133 17.55 2.56 26.00
N LEU A 134 17.43 1.46 26.74
CA LEU A 134 16.87 0.20 26.21
C LEU A 134 15.41 0.34 25.75
N LEU A 135 14.60 1.10 26.46
CA LEU A 135 13.23 1.45 26.07
C LEU A 135 13.23 2.30 24.80
N GLY A 136 14.19 3.21 24.65
CA GLY A 136 14.37 4.00 23.43
C GLY A 136 14.60 3.13 22.20
N ALA A 137 15.41 2.07 22.32
CA ALA A 137 15.69 1.13 21.23
C ALA A 137 14.47 0.26 20.84
N ALA A 138 13.61 -0.09 21.78
CA ALA A 138 12.42 -0.91 21.52
C ALA A 138 11.32 -0.14 20.78
N ILE A 139 11.20 1.17 21.00
CA ILE A 139 10.15 2.00 20.41
C ILE A 139 10.18 2.01 18.87
N PRO A 140 11.31 2.28 18.18
CA PRO A 140 11.36 2.24 16.73
C PRO A 140 11.02 0.86 16.15
N LEU A 141 11.42 -0.21 16.82
CA LEU A 141 11.12 -1.57 16.39
C LEU A 141 9.63 -1.88 16.50
N PHE A 142 9.00 -1.47 17.60
CA PHE A 142 7.56 -1.63 17.83
C PHE A 142 6.74 -0.79 16.83
N ILE A 143 7.13 0.46 16.59
CA ILE A 143 6.50 1.31 15.57
C ILE A 143 6.65 0.68 14.19
N GLY A 144 7.85 0.19 13.85
CA GLY A 144 8.10 -0.53 12.60
C GLY A 144 7.19 -1.75 12.43
N ALA A 145 7.01 -2.54 13.49
CA ALA A 145 6.11 -3.68 13.48
C ALA A 145 4.64 -3.25 13.23
N LEU A 146 4.14 -2.25 13.95
CA LEU A 146 2.78 -1.75 13.76
C LEU A 146 2.57 -1.15 12.37
N TRP A 147 3.61 -0.51 11.82
CA TRP A 147 3.56 0.01 10.45
C TRP A 147 3.49 -1.11 9.41
N GLY A 148 4.27 -2.18 9.60
CA GLY A 148 4.20 -3.39 8.78
C GLY A 148 2.83 -4.05 8.80
N VAL A 149 2.18 -4.11 9.98
CA VAL A 149 0.79 -4.58 10.10
C VAL A 149 -0.14 -3.77 9.19
N GLY A 150 -0.08 -2.44 9.28
CA GLY A 150 -0.93 -1.55 8.47
C GLY A 150 -0.67 -1.67 6.98
N ASP A 151 0.60 -1.79 6.58
CA ASP A 151 1.00 -1.92 5.18
C ASP A 151 0.54 -3.26 4.58
N GLY A 152 0.75 -4.35 5.29
CA GLY A 152 0.30 -5.68 4.90
C GLY A 152 -1.21 -5.77 4.71
N VAL A 153 -1.96 -5.24 5.67
CA VAL A 153 -3.42 -5.16 5.57
C VAL A 153 -3.83 -4.36 4.33
N LEU A 154 -3.29 -3.14 4.18
CA LEU A 154 -3.73 -2.22 3.13
C LEU A 154 -3.41 -2.75 1.72
N ASN A 155 -2.19 -3.21 1.48
CA ASN A 155 -1.78 -3.74 0.16
C ASN A 155 -2.55 -5.01 -0.22
N THR A 156 -2.79 -5.91 0.74
CA THR A 156 -3.58 -7.12 0.52
C THR A 156 -5.02 -6.78 0.19
N GLN A 157 -5.64 -5.87 0.93
CA GLN A 157 -7.03 -5.49 0.70
C GLN A 157 -7.21 -4.66 -0.58
N LEU A 158 -6.28 -3.78 -0.93
CA LEU A 158 -6.30 -3.07 -2.22
C LEU A 158 -6.27 -4.06 -3.39
N SER A 159 -5.41 -5.07 -3.31
CA SER A 159 -5.34 -6.11 -4.34
C SER A 159 -6.64 -6.92 -4.43
N ALA A 160 -7.23 -7.30 -3.30
CA ALA A 160 -8.49 -8.01 -3.25
C ALA A 160 -9.66 -7.16 -3.79
N LEU A 161 -9.74 -5.89 -3.40
CA LEU A 161 -10.76 -4.95 -3.86
C LEU A 161 -10.70 -4.72 -5.38
N LEU A 162 -9.50 -4.53 -5.93
CA LEU A 162 -9.33 -4.41 -7.38
C LEU A 162 -9.76 -5.67 -8.11
N GLY A 163 -9.40 -6.84 -7.58
CA GLY A 163 -9.82 -8.12 -8.14
C GLY A 163 -11.35 -8.34 -8.11
N LEU A 164 -12.03 -7.83 -7.08
CA LEU A 164 -13.48 -7.93 -6.91
C LEU A 164 -14.26 -6.88 -7.73
N LEU A 165 -13.77 -5.64 -7.77
CA LEU A 165 -14.49 -4.54 -8.40
C LEU A 165 -14.27 -4.45 -9.92
N PHE A 166 -13.17 -4.99 -10.43
CA PHE A 166 -12.76 -4.89 -11.84
C PHE A 166 -12.51 -6.26 -12.48
N GLU A 167 -13.47 -7.20 -12.32
CA GLU A 167 -13.34 -8.57 -12.82
C GLU A 167 -12.99 -8.66 -14.31
N ASP A 168 -13.61 -7.82 -15.15
CA ASP A 168 -13.43 -7.83 -16.60
C ASP A 168 -12.14 -7.15 -17.09
N VAL A 169 -11.54 -6.28 -16.26
CA VAL A 169 -10.36 -5.45 -16.62
C VAL A 169 -9.29 -5.46 -15.53
N LYS A 170 -9.10 -6.62 -14.88
CA LYS A 170 -8.17 -6.78 -13.74
C LYS A 170 -6.77 -6.28 -14.06
N GLU A 171 -6.22 -6.66 -15.19
CA GLU A 171 -4.86 -6.27 -15.60
C GLU A 171 -4.68 -4.76 -15.65
N ALA A 172 -5.63 -4.04 -16.27
CA ALA A 172 -5.60 -2.58 -16.32
C ALA A 172 -5.79 -1.94 -14.95
N ALA A 173 -6.64 -2.51 -14.09
CA ALA A 173 -6.83 -2.04 -12.71
C ALA A 173 -5.56 -2.22 -11.86
N PHE A 174 -4.89 -3.37 -11.97
CA PHE A 174 -3.60 -3.59 -11.29
C PHE A 174 -2.47 -2.71 -11.86
N ALA A 175 -2.49 -2.41 -13.15
CA ALA A 175 -1.56 -1.43 -13.73
C ALA A 175 -1.77 -0.04 -13.11
N GLN A 176 -3.03 0.40 -12.95
CA GLN A 176 -3.35 1.65 -12.25
C GLN A 176 -2.88 1.65 -10.79
N LEU A 177 -3.07 0.54 -10.06
CA LEU A 177 -2.51 0.37 -8.71
C LEU A 177 -1.02 0.71 -8.69
N LYS A 178 -0.25 0.10 -9.59
CA LYS A 178 1.21 0.30 -9.60
C LYS A 178 1.61 1.71 -10.04
N VAL A 179 0.92 2.30 -10.98
CA VAL A 179 1.19 3.68 -11.43
C VAL A 179 0.99 4.68 -10.30
N TRP A 180 -0.16 4.67 -9.63
CA TRP A 180 -0.47 5.62 -8.57
C TRP A 180 0.36 5.38 -7.30
N GLN A 181 0.60 4.12 -6.93
CA GLN A 181 1.46 3.75 -5.81
C GLN A 181 2.90 4.21 -6.04
N SER A 182 3.49 3.87 -7.19
CA SER A 182 4.86 4.26 -7.53
C SER A 182 5.01 5.77 -7.71
N GLY A 183 3.98 6.44 -8.28
CA GLY A 183 3.96 7.90 -8.39
C GLY A 183 4.00 8.57 -7.02
N ALA A 184 3.21 8.12 -6.06
CA ALA A 184 3.22 8.64 -4.70
C ALA A 184 4.57 8.38 -4.01
N ILE A 185 5.16 7.19 -4.17
CA ILE A 185 6.50 6.86 -3.67
C ILE A 185 7.53 7.82 -4.24
N ALA A 186 7.55 8.03 -5.56
CA ALA A 186 8.51 8.91 -6.23
C ALA A 186 8.42 10.35 -5.72
N VAL A 187 7.22 10.89 -5.56
CA VAL A 187 7.00 12.24 -5.03
C VAL A 187 7.61 12.39 -3.62
N ILE A 188 7.37 11.41 -2.74
CA ILE A 188 7.89 11.46 -1.37
C ILE A 188 9.41 11.30 -1.34
N PHE A 189 9.99 10.41 -2.13
CA PHE A 189 11.44 10.30 -2.21
C PHE A 189 12.08 11.59 -2.69
N PHE A 190 11.47 12.27 -3.65
CA PHE A 190 11.94 13.57 -4.13
C PHE A 190 11.85 14.67 -3.05
N LEU A 191 10.77 14.65 -2.25
CA LEU A 191 10.55 15.64 -1.17
C LEU A 191 11.30 15.30 0.12
N SER A 192 11.70 14.04 0.33
CA SER A 192 12.24 13.53 1.60
C SER A 192 13.47 14.29 2.14
N PRO A 193 14.36 14.89 1.31
CA PRO A 193 15.45 15.73 1.83
C PRO A 193 14.98 17.03 2.48
N SER A 194 13.86 17.57 2.00
CA SER A 194 13.35 18.90 2.39
C SER A 194 12.19 18.85 3.39
N ILE A 195 11.56 17.69 3.56
CA ILE A 195 10.38 17.55 4.43
C ILE A 195 10.80 17.19 5.87
N THR A 196 10.21 17.87 6.84
CA THR A 196 10.40 17.56 8.26
C THR A 196 9.53 16.35 8.66
N LEU A 197 9.94 15.63 9.72
CA LEU A 197 9.15 14.52 10.25
C LEU A 197 7.70 14.94 10.57
N GLN A 198 7.52 16.08 11.23
CA GLN A 198 6.20 16.59 11.59
C GLN A 198 5.34 16.89 10.35
N ALA A 199 5.90 17.57 9.34
CA ALA A 199 5.18 17.86 8.10
C ALA A 199 4.76 16.57 7.38
N MET A 200 5.63 15.57 7.38
CA MET A 200 5.31 14.26 6.80
C MET A 200 4.20 13.54 7.56
N LEU A 201 4.22 13.54 8.90
CA LEU A 201 3.19 12.92 9.73
C LEU A 201 1.83 13.62 9.54
N ILE A 202 1.80 14.95 9.43
CA ILE A 202 0.57 15.72 9.14
C ILE A 202 0.04 15.37 7.75
N LEU A 203 0.92 15.32 6.74
CA LEU A 203 0.55 14.92 5.39
C LEU A 203 -0.07 13.51 5.36
N MET A 204 0.53 12.57 6.08
CA MET A 204 0.02 11.21 6.19
C MET A 204 -1.32 11.13 6.91
N ALA A 205 -1.48 11.86 8.01
CA ALA A 205 -2.75 11.89 8.74
C ALA A 205 -3.88 12.48 7.89
N ALA A 206 -3.62 13.60 7.20
CA ALA A 206 -4.59 14.20 6.28
C ALA A 206 -4.93 13.26 5.11
N SER A 207 -3.92 12.63 4.50
CA SER A 207 -4.10 11.67 3.41
C SER A 207 -4.87 10.42 3.85
N LEU A 208 -4.63 9.92 5.07
CA LEU A 208 -5.38 8.79 5.63
C LEU A 208 -6.87 9.14 5.78
N VAL A 209 -7.19 10.28 6.36
CA VAL A 209 -8.58 10.71 6.55
C VAL A 209 -9.31 10.85 5.20
N VAL A 210 -8.69 11.51 4.24
CA VAL A 210 -9.28 11.71 2.90
C VAL A 210 -9.46 10.38 2.17
N SER A 211 -8.42 9.56 2.12
CA SER A 211 -8.44 8.29 1.39
C SER A 211 -9.41 7.29 2.01
N PHE A 212 -9.45 7.20 3.34
CA PHE A 212 -10.38 6.34 4.05
C PHE A 212 -11.82 6.83 3.93
N GLY A 213 -12.07 8.14 4.00
CA GLY A 213 -13.39 8.72 3.77
C GLY A 213 -13.95 8.41 2.38
N LEU A 214 -13.13 8.56 1.33
CA LEU A 214 -13.52 8.22 -0.04
C LEU A 214 -13.71 6.71 -0.25
N PHE A 215 -12.90 5.89 0.42
CA PHE A 215 -13.10 4.44 0.42
C PHE A 215 -14.42 4.03 1.08
N LEU A 216 -14.78 4.62 2.22
CA LEU A 216 -16.08 4.36 2.86
C LEU A 216 -17.24 4.83 1.97
N LEU A 217 -17.11 5.96 1.30
CA LEU A 217 -18.10 6.42 0.34
C LEU A 217 -18.27 5.43 -0.81
N LEU A 218 -17.18 4.86 -1.33
CA LEU A 218 -17.24 3.81 -2.35
C LEU A 218 -18.02 2.59 -1.84
N THR A 219 -17.63 2.04 -0.70
CA THR A 219 -18.14 0.75 -0.22
C THR A 219 -19.56 0.83 0.36
N LEU A 220 -19.92 1.95 1.00
CA LEU A 220 -21.21 2.09 1.68
C LEU A 220 -22.28 2.76 0.80
N VAL A 221 -21.89 3.58 -0.15
CA VAL A 221 -22.83 4.36 -0.98
C VAL A 221 -22.92 3.84 -2.41
N VAL A 222 -21.75 3.63 -3.05
CA VAL A 222 -21.71 3.25 -4.47
C VAL A 222 -22.02 1.78 -4.68
N GLU A 223 -21.47 0.89 -3.84
CA GLU A 223 -21.62 -0.56 -4.01
C GLU A 223 -22.87 -1.15 -3.34
N LYS A 224 -23.34 -0.56 -2.24
CA LYS A 224 -24.52 -1.06 -1.51
C LYS A 224 -25.82 -1.08 -2.34
N PRO A 225 -26.08 -0.11 -3.23
CA PRO A 225 -27.29 -0.15 -4.07
C PRO A 225 -27.31 -1.26 -5.13
N SER A 226 -26.15 -1.76 -5.55
CA SER A 226 -26.08 -2.83 -6.56
C SER A 226 -26.40 -4.22 -6.00
N SER A 227 -26.14 -4.48 -4.72
CA SER A 227 -26.45 -5.74 -4.06
C SER A 227 -27.92 -5.97 -3.73
N ILE A 228 -28.76 -4.91 -3.79
CA ILE A 228 -30.22 -4.99 -3.52
C ILE A 228 -31.00 -5.27 -4.82
N ARG A 229 -30.35 -5.20 -5.99
CA ARG A 229 -30.98 -5.42 -7.30
C ARG A 229 -30.71 -6.78 -7.93
N ALA A 230 -30.01 -7.65 -7.24
CA ALA A 230 -29.78 -9.05 -7.61
C ALA A 230 -30.56 -10.00 -6.69
#